data_6c19d7c54ad035c70d134b7182d23b19
#
_entry.id   6c19d7c54ad035c70d134b7182d23b19
#
_cell.length_a   1.000
_cell.length_b   1.000
_cell.length_c   1.000
_cell.angle_alpha   90.00
_cell.angle_beta   90.00
_cell.angle_gamma   90.00
#
_symmetry.space_group_name_H-M   'P 1'
#
loop_
_entity.id
_entity.type
_entity.pdbx_description
1 polymer ?
#
loop_
_entity_poly.entity_id
_entity_poly.type
_entity_poly.pdbx_seq_one_letter_code
_entity_poly.pdbx_strand_id
1 'polypeptide(L)'
;MLPVLFCFVYVSSMEIIEQACIAKNPKKKSEDGIVVTPDFIAVIDGSTSKSEYRHSLLRSNGRYAMQLISRYISRMPKDASCEQFLRGVTAYIRRHYKKSMLLRLAEHPEDRLTASVVVYSRLQREIWMVGDCQCLVGSEYYDNPKPAEAELAAMRAEEARRQLSEGKSIDDLLRNDTARPVIIPRMLETMRQQNVTYSVVDGFPIDRRHIRIITLDFQPWEIVLASDGYPFLCPTLDASEQRLQQQRERDPLNIGPDFQATKAFHPDFNSFDDRSYIRFRV
;
A
#
# COMPACT_ATOMS: atom_id res chain seq x y z
N MET A 1 53.20 19.12 -2.43
CA MET A 1 52.32 18.05 -2.95
C MET A 1 51.33 17.75 -1.87
N LEU A 2 50.05 18.18 -2.06
CA LEU A 2 48.94 17.83 -1.17
C LEU A 2 48.43 16.44 -1.61
N PRO A 3 48.18 15.52 -0.67
CA PRO A 3 47.61 14.24 -1.01
C PRO A 3 46.15 14.43 -1.49
N VAL A 4 45.85 13.99 -2.67
CA VAL A 4 44.48 13.88 -3.19
C VAL A 4 43.83 12.75 -2.42
N LEU A 5 42.94 13.10 -1.49
CA LEU A 5 42.11 12.13 -0.77
C LEU A 5 41.07 11.59 -1.76
N PHE A 6 41.32 10.42 -2.34
CA PHE A 6 40.29 9.67 -3.06
C PHE A 6 39.24 9.18 -2.04
N CYS A 7 38.15 9.91 -1.91
CA CYS A 7 36.97 9.43 -1.21
C CYS A 7 36.34 8.33 -2.07
N PHE A 8 36.67 7.07 -1.80
CA PHE A 8 35.93 5.94 -2.36
C PHE A 8 34.52 5.99 -1.79
N VAL A 9 33.58 6.53 -2.55
CA VAL A 9 32.16 6.35 -2.27
C VAL A 9 31.88 4.87 -2.52
N TYR A 10 31.85 4.09 -1.45
CA TYR A 10 31.42 2.71 -1.49
C TYR A 10 29.92 2.74 -1.79
N VAL A 11 29.56 2.60 -3.06
CA VAL A 11 28.16 2.43 -3.47
C VAL A 11 27.80 1.00 -3.12
N SER A 12 27.29 0.80 -1.91
CA SER A 12 26.78 -0.47 -1.45
C SER A 12 25.72 -0.96 -2.45
N SER A 13 25.85 -2.19 -2.92
CA SER A 13 24.81 -2.85 -3.73
C SER A 13 23.61 -3.14 -2.84
N MET A 14 22.40 -2.88 -3.32
CA MET A 14 21.18 -3.30 -2.62
C MET A 14 21.12 -4.83 -2.61
N GLU A 15 21.13 -5.44 -1.43
CA GLU A 15 21.04 -6.88 -1.22
C GLU A 15 19.63 -7.24 -0.75
N ILE A 16 18.90 -8.01 -1.58
CA ILE A 16 17.57 -8.50 -1.20
C ILE A 16 17.74 -9.72 -0.27
N ILE A 17 17.16 -9.64 0.92
CA ILE A 17 17.22 -10.71 1.94
C ILE A 17 15.98 -11.59 1.85
N GLU A 18 14.79 -10.98 1.82
CA GLU A 18 13.50 -11.67 1.80
C GLU A 18 12.51 -10.90 0.94
N GLN A 19 11.61 -11.61 0.26
CA GLN A 19 10.47 -10.97 -0.42
C GLN A 19 9.29 -11.92 -0.56
N ALA A 20 8.09 -11.38 -0.45
CA ALA A 20 6.83 -12.08 -0.71
C ALA A 20 5.77 -11.11 -1.26
N CYS A 21 4.94 -11.61 -2.19
CA CYS A 21 3.76 -10.91 -2.69
C CYS A 21 2.63 -11.95 -2.78
N ILE A 22 1.70 -11.91 -1.85
CA ILE A 22 0.71 -12.96 -1.62
C ILE A 22 -0.69 -12.39 -1.80
N ALA A 23 -1.45 -12.97 -2.73
CA ALA A 23 -2.85 -12.61 -2.93
C ALA A 23 -3.71 -13.06 -1.75
N LYS A 24 -4.62 -12.22 -1.28
CA LYS A 24 -5.63 -12.60 -0.27
C LYS A 24 -6.47 -13.79 -0.71
N ASN A 25 -6.91 -13.78 -1.94
CA ASN A 25 -7.67 -14.87 -2.53
C ASN A 25 -6.75 -15.74 -3.41
N PRO A 26 -6.51 -17.02 -3.05
CA PRO A 26 -5.60 -17.90 -3.80
C PRO A 26 -6.03 -18.15 -5.26
N LYS A 27 -7.30 -17.91 -5.59
CA LYS A 27 -7.83 -18.05 -6.94
C LYS A 27 -7.69 -16.80 -7.79
N LYS A 28 -7.18 -15.69 -7.22
CA LYS A 28 -7.02 -14.41 -7.91
C LYS A 28 -5.56 -13.96 -7.87
N LYS A 29 -5.21 -13.08 -8.79
CA LYS A 29 -3.91 -12.42 -8.77
C LYS A 29 -3.95 -11.24 -7.80
N SER A 30 -2.88 -11.03 -7.03
CA SER A 30 -2.75 -9.89 -6.12
C SER A 30 -2.92 -8.55 -6.84
N GLU A 31 -3.51 -7.57 -6.16
CA GLU A 31 -3.51 -6.17 -6.56
C GLU A 31 -2.21 -5.46 -6.12
N ASP A 32 -1.44 -6.10 -5.24
CA ASP A 32 -0.11 -5.63 -4.83
C ASP A 32 0.98 -6.03 -5.83
N GLY A 33 2.13 -5.34 -5.71
CA GLY A 33 3.33 -5.64 -6.47
C GLY A 33 4.61 -5.15 -5.81
N ILE A 34 5.71 -5.83 -6.15
CA ILE A 34 7.07 -5.45 -5.75
C ILE A 34 7.85 -5.11 -7.01
N VAL A 35 8.65 -4.03 -6.93
CA VAL A 35 9.60 -3.64 -7.99
C VAL A 35 10.99 -3.63 -7.39
N VAL A 36 11.92 -4.30 -8.06
CA VAL A 36 13.34 -4.27 -7.74
C VAL A 36 14.10 -3.88 -9.01
N THR A 37 14.86 -2.80 -8.93
CA THR A 37 15.78 -2.34 -9.97
C THR A 37 17.14 -2.07 -9.33
N PRO A 38 18.20 -1.80 -10.10
CA PRO A 38 19.49 -1.42 -9.51
C PRO A 38 19.48 -0.14 -8.66
N ASP A 39 18.45 0.72 -8.81
CA ASP A 39 18.41 2.04 -8.19
C ASP A 39 17.18 2.27 -7.31
N PHE A 40 16.13 1.45 -7.47
CA PHE A 40 14.88 1.58 -6.71
C PHE A 40 14.35 0.23 -6.26
N ILE A 41 13.83 0.21 -5.04
CA ILE A 41 12.99 -0.89 -4.51
C ILE A 41 11.64 -0.28 -4.12
N ALA A 42 10.55 -0.92 -4.51
CA ALA A 42 9.22 -0.41 -4.18
C ALA A 42 8.22 -1.52 -3.86
N VAL A 43 7.30 -1.22 -2.95
CA VAL A 43 6.07 -1.97 -2.72
C VAL A 43 4.90 -1.08 -3.16
N ILE A 44 3.97 -1.67 -3.89
CA ILE A 44 2.79 -0.99 -4.44
C ILE A 44 1.57 -1.78 -4.01
N ASP A 45 0.64 -1.11 -3.35
CA ASP A 45 -0.66 -1.63 -2.93
C ASP A 45 -1.75 -1.04 -3.84
N GLY A 46 -2.33 -1.87 -4.68
CA GLY A 46 -3.39 -1.46 -5.60
C GLY A 46 -4.75 -1.47 -4.93
N SER A 47 -5.36 -0.31 -4.76
CA SER A 47 -6.65 -0.16 -4.09
C SER A 47 -7.79 -0.89 -4.84
N THR A 48 -8.45 -1.82 -4.15
CA THR A 48 -9.67 -2.47 -4.66
C THR A 48 -10.77 -1.42 -4.84
N SER A 49 -11.28 -1.27 -6.08
CA SER A 49 -12.37 -0.33 -6.38
C SER A 49 -13.61 -0.59 -5.53
N LYS A 50 -14.19 0.48 -5.01
CA LYS A 50 -15.48 0.47 -4.31
C LYS A 50 -16.63 0.91 -5.21
N SER A 51 -16.31 1.60 -6.33
CA SER A 51 -17.27 1.92 -7.39
C SER A 51 -17.38 0.79 -8.41
N GLU A 52 -18.45 0.79 -9.19
CA GLU A 52 -18.65 -0.18 -10.28
C GLU A 52 -17.82 0.14 -11.53
N TYR A 53 -17.20 1.31 -11.59
CA TYR A 53 -16.46 1.75 -12.76
C TYR A 53 -15.17 0.93 -12.97
N ARG A 54 -14.99 0.45 -14.21
CA ARG A 54 -13.83 -0.37 -14.61
C ARG A 54 -13.05 0.27 -15.76
N HIS A 55 -11.76 0.42 -15.57
CA HIS A 55 -10.82 0.90 -16.60
C HIS A 55 -10.34 -0.22 -17.54
N SER A 56 -10.54 -1.48 -17.15
CA SER A 56 -10.14 -2.66 -17.92
C SER A 56 -11.15 -3.79 -17.75
N LEU A 57 -11.46 -4.50 -18.82
CA LEU A 57 -12.31 -5.71 -18.77
C LEU A 57 -11.56 -6.93 -18.21
N LEU A 58 -10.21 -6.92 -18.30
CA LEU A 58 -9.37 -8.07 -17.95
C LEU A 58 -8.67 -7.94 -16.59
N ARG A 59 -8.71 -6.76 -15.96
CA ARG A 59 -7.99 -6.46 -14.73
C ARG A 59 -8.85 -5.62 -13.80
N SER A 60 -8.73 -5.86 -12.49
CA SER A 60 -9.26 -4.92 -11.50
C SER A 60 -8.53 -3.57 -11.58
N ASN A 61 -9.17 -2.49 -11.09
CA ASN A 61 -8.58 -1.16 -11.13
C ASN A 61 -7.28 -1.10 -10.30
N GLY A 62 -7.26 -1.70 -9.09
CA GLY A 62 -6.07 -1.74 -8.23
C GLY A 62 -4.90 -2.45 -8.92
N ARG A 63 -5.14 -3.66 -9.45
CA ARG A 63 -4.10 -4.38 -10.20
C ARG A 63 -3.62 -3.61 -11.43
N TYR A 64 -4.49 -2.88 -12.11
CA TYR A 64 -4.09 -2.07 -13.26
C TYR A 64 -3.24 -0.88 -12.82
N ALA A 65 -3.61 -0.18 -11.74
CA ALA A 65 -2.82 0.89 -11.14
C ALA A 65 -1.42 0.39 -10.76
N MET A 66 -1.35 -0.70 -9.99
CA MET A 66 -0.09 -1.34 -9.59
C MET A 66 0.82 -1.63 -10.78
N GLN A 67 0.29 -2.23 -11.86
CA GLN A 67 1.08 -2.56 -13.04
C GLN A 67 1.61 -1.33 -13.78
N LEU A 68 0.85 -0.24 -13.81
CA LEU A 68 1.30 1.03 -14.41
C LEU A 68 2.42 1.66 -13.58
N ILE A 69 2.25 1.70 -12.27
CA ILE A 69 3.27 2.23 -11.34
C ILE A 69 4.55 1.40 -11.43
N SER A 70 4.44 0.06 -11.41
CA SER A 70 5.59 -0.84 -11.56
C SER A 70 6.37 -0.56 -12.84
N ARG A 71 5.67 -0.40 -13.97
CA ARG A 71 6.31 -0.08 -15.26
C ARG A 71 6.97 1.29 -15.27
N TYR A 72 6.39 2.26 -14.60
CA TYR A 72 6.97 3.59 -14.47
C TYR A 72 8.27 3.56 -13.66
N ILE A 73 8.23 2.96 -12.45
CA ILE A 73 9.41 2.85 -11.56
C ILE A 73 10.55 2.09 -12.25
N SER A 74 10.23 1.00 -12.98
CA SER A 74 11.23 0.20 -13.69
C SER A 74 11.96 0.96 -14.83
N ARG A 75 11.48 2.14 -15.22
CA ARG A 75 12.06 2.97 -16.28
C ARG A 75 12.43 4.37 -15.80
N MET A 76 12.31 4.60 -14.50
CA MET A 76 12.62 5.90 -13.90
C MET A 76 14.12 6.17 -13.96
N PRO A 77 14.57 7.39 -14.26
CA PRO A 77 15.98 7.76 -14.19
C PRO A 77 16.53 7.50 -12.78
N LYS A 78 17.75 6.96 -12.71
CA LYS A 78 18.39 6.56 -11.43
C LYS A 78 18.54 7.69 -10.41
N ASP A 79 18.67 8.94 -10.90
CA ASP A 79 18.85 10.17 -10.13
C ASP A 79 17.52 10.92 -9.86
N ALA A 80 16.39 10.32 -10.23
CA ALA A 80 15.09 10.93 -10.01
C ALA A 80 14.88 11.30 -8.53
N SER A 81 14.49 12.55 -8.29
CA SER A 81 14.04 13.01 -6.98
C SER A 81 12.61 12.57 -6.70
N CYS A 82 12.19 12.65 -5.41
CA CYS A 82 10.81 12.41 -5.02
C CYS A 82 9.82 13.25 -5.86
N GLU A 83 10.11 14.53 -6.08
CA GLU A 83 9.23 15.41 -6.87
C GLU A 83 9.12 14.99 -8.33
N GLN A 84 10.23 14.54 -8.94
CA GLN A 84 10.23 14.01 -10.30
C GLN A 84 9.44 12.70 -10.38
N PHE A 85 9.56 11.83 -9.36
CA PHE A 85 8.74 10.63 -9.24
C PHE A 85 7.24 10.99 -9.19
N LEU A 86 6.82 11.87 -8.28
CA LEU A 86 5.42 12.27 -8.11
C LEU A 86 4.82 12.82 -9.41
N ARG A 87 5.51 13.77 -10.03
CA ARG A 87 5.05 14.37 -11.31
C ARG A 87 5.01 13.34 -12.44
N GLY A 88 6.03 12.53 -12.54
CA GLY A 88 6.17 11.57 -13.62
C GLY A 88 5.20 10.41 -13.54
N VAL A 89 5.00 9.81 -12.35
CA VAL A 89 4.02 8.73 -12.16
C VAL A 89 2.59 9.22 -12.37
N THR A 90 2.27 10.43 -11.88
CA THR A 90 0.99 11.09 -12.13
C THR A 90 0.72 11.24 -13.63
N ALA A 91 1.67 11.83 -14.37
CA ALA A 91 1.55 12.01 -15.82
C ALA A 91 1.50 10.67 -16.57
N TYR A 92 2.23 9.65 -16.07
CA TYR A 92 2.23 8.32 -16.68
C TYR A 92 0.88 7.64 -16.54
N ILE A 93 0.24 7.62 -15.36
CA ILE A 93 -1.09 7.04 -15.17
C ILE A 93 -2.14 7.84 -15.94
N ARG A 94 -2.09 9.18 -15.87
CA ARG A 94 -3.05 10.06 -16.54
C ARG A 94 -3.17 9.78 -18.04
N ARG A 95 -2.08 9.41 -18.71
CA ARG A 95 -2.08 9.04 -20.15
C ARG A 95 -2.85 7.75 -20.45
N HIS A 96 -3.11 6.91 -19.46
CA HIS A 96 -3.89 5.68 -19.60
C HIS A 96 -5.40 5.87 -19.38
N TYR A 97 -5.82 7.07 -18.97
CA TYR A 97 -7.23 7.45 -18.98
C TYR A 97 -7.69 7.88 -20.36
N LYS A 98 -8.92 7.54 -20.72
CA LYS A 98 -9.55 8.09 -21.93
C LYS A 98 -9.75 9.60 -21.74
N LYS A 99 -9.38 10.40 -22.73
CA LYS A 99 -9.51 11.88 -22.66
C LYS A 99 -10.92 12.34 -22.31
N SER A 100 -11.95 11.67 -22.86
CA SER A 100 -13.37 11.95 -22.58
C SER A 100 -13.78 11.70 -21.12
N MET A 101 -12.98 10.94 -20.35
CA MET A 101 -13.29 10.61 -18.97
C MET A 101 -12.59 11.54 -17.95
N LEU A 102 -11.65 12.38 -18.38
CA LEU A 102 -10.84 13.16 -17.44
C LEU A 102 -11.65 14.14 -16.59
N LEU A 103 -12.71 14.76 -17.14
CA LEU A 103 -13.60 15.62 -16.38
C LEU A 103 -14.37 14.82 -15.33
N ARG A 104 -14.98 13.72 -15.73
CA ARG A 104 -15.67 12.81 -14.80
C ARG A 104 -14.73 12.35 -13.67
N LEU A 105 -13.51 11.92 -14.02
CA LEU A 105 -12.54 11.46 -13.01
C LEU A 105 -12.04 12.59 -12.09
N ALA A 106 -12.13 13.85 -12.51
CA ALA A 106 -11.88 14.99 -11.63
C ALA A 106 -13.00 15.16 -10.59
N GLU A 107 -14.25 14.95 -11.00
CA GLU A 107 -15.44 15.06 -10.15
C GLU A 107 -15.70 13.80 -9.30
N HIS A 108 -15.25 12.63 -9.80
CA HIS A 108 -15.42 11.31 -9.18
C HIS A 108 -14.07 10.63 -8.90
N PRO A 109 -13.31 11.07 -7.89
CA PRO A 109 -12.01 10.47 -7.53
C PRO A 109 -12.11 8.97 -7.22
N GLU A 110 -13.24 8.51 -6.68
CA GLU A 110 -13.51 7.10 -6.37
C GLU A 110 -13.48 6.17 -7.59
N ASP A 111 -13.62 6.72 -8.80
CA ASP A 111 -13.56 5.98 -10.07
C ASP A 111 -12.13 5.85 -10.62
N ARG A 112 -11.12 6.52 -10.03
CA ARG A 112 -9.74 6.52 -10.54
C ARG A 112 -9.02 5.19 -10.31
N LEU A 113 -7.97 4.98 -11.10
CA LEU A 113 -6.96 3.95 -10.83
C LEU A 113 -6.14 4.40 -9.61
N THR A 114 -6.26 3.74 -8.49
CA THR A 114 -5.68 4.20 -7.22
C THR A 114 -4.75 3.15 -6.64
N ALA A 115 -3.60 3.59 -6.13
CA ALA A 115 -2.68 2.76 -5.37
C ALA A 115 -1.91 3.58 -4.34
N SER A 116 -1.49 2.91 -3.26
CA SER A 116 -0.45 3.38 -2.35
C SER A 116 0.91 2.83 -2.80
N VAL A 117 1.98 3.54 -2.48
CA VAL A 117 3.33 3.09 -2.84
C VAL A 117 4.36 3.58 -1.83
N VAL A 118 5.30 2.72 -1.50
CA VAL A 118 6.53 3.06 -0.79
C VAL A 118 7.71 2.74 -1.69
N VAL A 119 8.62 3.72 -1.88
CA VAL A 119 9.76 3.62 -2.78
C VAL A 119 11.03 3.97 -2.03
N TYR A 120 12.00 3.08 -2.02
CA TYR A 120 13.38 3.40 -1.66
C TYR A 120 14.15 3.84 -2.90
N SER A 121 14.83 4.99 -2.83
CA SER A 121 15.75 5.52 -3.84
C SER A 121 17.18 5.41 -3.36
N ARG A 122 18.00 4.63 -4.05
CA ARG A 122 19.41 4.40 -3.68
C ARG A 122 20.24 5.68 -3.75
N LEU A 123 20.14 6.46 -4.83
CA LEU A 123 20.94 7.67 -5.00
C LEU A 123 20.52 8.81 -4.11
N GLN A 124 19.21 8.97 -3.87
CA GLN A 124 18.71 10.01 -2.95
C GLN A 124 18.88 9.58 -1.48
N ARG A 125 19.09 8.28 -1.21
CA ARG A 125 19.06 7.70 0.14
C ARG A 125 17.78 8.09 0.87
N GLU A 126 16.66 7.99 0.19
CA GLU A 126 15.35 8.37 0.70
C GLU A 126 14.35 7.24 0.51
N ILE A 127 13.38 7.17 1.44
CA ILE A 127 12.16 6.38 1.29
C ILE A 127 11.01 7.36 1.11
N TRP A 128 10.25 7.18 0.03
CA TRP A 128 9.08 8.01 -0.31
C TRP A 128 7.81 7.20 -0.09
N MET A 129 6.91 7.70 0.76
CA MET A 129 5.64 7.04 1.07
C MET A 129 4.48 7.89 0.54
N VAL A 130 3.73 7.34 -0.41
CA VAL A 130 2.49 7.92 -0.97
C VAL A 130 1.36 6.94 -0.67
N GLY A 131 0.42 7.35 0.20
CA GLY A 131 -0.59 6.43 0.75
C GLY A 131 -0.05 5.64 1.94
N ASP A 132 -0.72 4.54 2.28
CA ASP A 132 -0.66 3.82 3.56
C ASP A 132 0.21 2.55 3.58
N CYS A 133 1.11 2.39 2.62
CA CYS A 133 2.18 1.40 2.76
C CYS A 133 3.03 1.69 4.00
N GLN A 134 3.75 0.68 4.47
CA GLN A 134 4.53 0.69 5.71
C GLN A 134 6.01 0.48 5.43
N CYS A 135 6.88 0.92 6.34
CA CYS A 135 8.28 0.50 6.32
C CYS A 135 8.91 0.42 7.71
N LEU A 136 9.98 -0.39 7.81
CA LEU A 136 10.92 -0.38 8.93
C LEU A 136 12.29 0.07 8.41
N VAL A 137 12.95 0.92 9.18
CA VAL A 137 14.36 1.30 8.98
C VAL A 137 15.09 0.91 10.25
N GLY A 138 15.86 -0.19 10.20
CA GLY A 138 16.32 -0.83 11.42
C GLY A 138 15.15 -1.26 12.30
N SER A 139 15.04 -0.68 13.50
CA SER A 139 13.94 -0.94 14.44
C SER A 139 12.82 0.11 14.39
N GLU A 140 12.99 1.19 13.62
CA GLU A 140 12.01 2.28 13.57
C GLU A 140 10.91 1.98 12.55
N TYR A 141 9.66 2.07 13.02
CA TYR A 141 8.46 1.88 12.20
C TYR A 141 7.95 3.20 11.64
N TYR A 142 7.57 3.17 10.38
CA TYR A 142 6.98 4.30 9.68
C TYR A 142 5.77 3.86 8.86
N ASP A 143 4.72 4.66 8.94
CA ASP A 143 3.51 4.57 8.14
C ASP A 143 3.07 5.95 7.66
N ASN A 144 2.04 6.00 6.83
CA ASN A 144 1.40 7.23 6.40
C ASN A 144 -0.11 6.97 6.24
N PRO A 145 -0.84 6.73 7.37
CA PRO A 145 -2.20 6.23 7.36
C PRO A 145 -3.19 7.23 6.75
N LYS A 146 -4.23 6.70 6.14
CA LYS A 146 -5.39 7.49 5.68
C LYS A 146 -6.20 7.95 6.90
N PRO A 147 -6.53 9.26 7.04
CA PRO A 147 -7.14 9.80 8.25
C PRO A 147 -8.44 9.11 8.69
N ALA A 148 -9.27 8.65 7.73
CA ALA A 148 -10.56 8.04 8.02
C ALA A 148 -10.51 6.51 8.22
N GLU A 149 -9.36 5.87 8.08
CA GLU A 149 -9.28 4.40 8.09
C GLU A 149 -9.63 3.80 9.44
N ALA A 150 -9.11 4.38 10.52
CA ALA A 150 -9.43 3.96 11.89
C ALA A 150 -10.92 4.15 12.22
N GLU A 151 -11.54 5.27 11.79
CA GLU A 151 -12.97 5.52 11.94
C GLU A 151 -13.79 4.45 11.22
N LEU A 152 -13.47 4.16 9.97
CA LEU A 152 -14.14 3.16 9.15
C LEU A 152 -14.01 1.75 9.73
N ALA A 153 -12.84 1.39 10.22
CA ALA A 153 -12.59 0.11 10.88
C ALA A 153 -13.42 -0.01 12.17
N ALA A 154 -13.47 1.05 12.99
CA ALA A 154 -14.27 1.10 14.20
C ALA A 154 -15.77 0.99 13.91
N MET A 155 -16.29 1.72 12.93
CA MET A 155 -17.70 1.62 12.49
C MET A 155 -18.07 0.20 12.06
N ARG A 156 -17.20 -0.45 11.25
CA ARG A 156 -17.42 -1.85 10.87
C ARG A 156 -17.37 -2.79 12.07
N ALA A 157 -16.42 -2.58 12.98
CA ALA A 157 -16.28 -3.41 14.17
C ALA A 157 -17.51 -3.30 15.07
N GLU A 158 -18.07 -2.11 15.25
CA GLU A 158 -19.31 -1.88 16.01
C GLU A 158 -20.49 -2.62 15.37
N GLU A 159 -20.67 -2.49 14.05
CA GLU A 159 -21.72 -3.19 13.31
C GLU A 159 -21.59 -4.70 13.39
N ALA A 160 -20.37 -5.24 13.28
CA ALA A 160 -20.13 -6.67 13.42
C ALA A 160 -20.49 -7.17 14.83
N ARG A 161 -20.10 -6.42 15.89
CA ARG A 161 -20.49 -6.74 17.27
C ARG A 161 -22.00 -6.69 17.49
N ARG A 162 -22.68 -5.70 16.90
CA ARG A 162 -24.15 -5.60 16.93
C ARG A 162 -24.78 -6.86 16.31
N GLN A 163 -24.34 -7.27 15.12
CA GLN A 163 -24.86 -8.45 14.44
C GLN A 163 -24.61 -9.75 15.22
N LEU A 164 -23.45 -9.87 15.89
CA LEU A 164 -23.16 -10.99 16.79
C LEU A 164 -24.12 -11.00 18.00
N SER A 165 -24.41 -9.85 18.60
CA SER A 165 -25.37 -9.75 19.72
C SER A 165 -26.80 -10.06 19.31
N GLU A 166 -27.14 -9.89 18.05
CA GLU A 166 -28.44 -10.24 17.45
C GLU A 166 -28.54 -11.71 17.00
N GLY A 167 -27.50 -12.51 17.27
CA GLY A 167 -27.52 -13.96 17.06
C GLY A 167 -26.85 -14.45 15.77
N LYS A 168 -26.18 -13.57 14.98
CA LYS A 168 -25.32 -14.07 13.89
C LYS A 168 -24.11 -14.80 14.47
N SER A 169 -23.68 -15.85 13.79
CA SER A 169 -22.46 -16.55 14.15
C SER A 169 -21.20 -15.86 13.56
N ILE A 170 -20.05 -16.11 14.17
CA ILE A 170 -18.75 -15.70 13.62
C ILE A 170 -18.57 -16.28 12.21
N ASP A 171 -18.90 -17.55 11.99
CA ASP A 171 -18.76 -18.23 10.71
C ASP A 171 -19.61 -17.58 9.61
N ASP A 172 -20.82 -17.13 9.92
CA ASP A 172 -21.66 -16.39 8.97
C ASP A 172 -20.97 -15.09 8.52
N LEU A 173 -20.43 -14.32 9.47
CA LEU A 173 -19.73 -13.07 9.21
C LEU A 173 -18.41 -13.28 8.45
N LEU A 174 -17.70 -14.38 8.72
CA LEU A 174 -16.48 -14.72 7.98
C LEU A 174 -16.76 -15.11 6.52
N ARG A 175 -17.86 -15.82 6.27
CA ARG A 175 -18.25 -16.22 4.90
C ARG A 175 -18.87 -15.07 4.12
N ASN A 176 -19.60 -14.20 4.81
CA ASN A 176 -20.26 -13.04 4.22
C ASN A 176 -20.20 -11.86 5.19
N ASP A 177 -19.20 -11.00 5.06
CA ASP A 177 -18.98 -9.83 5.91
C ASP A 177 -20.08 -8.76 5.70
N THR A 178 -21.25 -9.03 6.27
CA THR A 178 -22.42 -8.13 6.17
C THR A 178 -22.25 -6.82 6.96
N ALA A 179 -21.23 -6.70 7.80
CA ALA A 179 -20.88 -5.43 8.45
C ALA A 179 -20.15 -4.47 7.48
N ARG A 180 -19.42 -5.01 6.50
CA ARG A 180 -18.67 -4.20 5.54
C ARG A 180 -19.54 -3.31 4.62
N PRO A 181 -20.66 -3.76 4.03
CA PRO A 181 -21.53 -2.91 3.22
C PRO A 181 -21.99 -1.64 3.93
N VAL A 182 -22.11 -1.65 5.26
CA VAL A 182 -22.58 -0.50 6.07
C VAL A 182 -21.60 0.67 5.98
N ILE A 183 -20.29 0.39 5.84
CA ILE A 183 -19.25 1.42 5.76
C ILE A 183 -18.94 1.87 4.32
N ILE A 184 -19.43 1.17 3.28
CA ILE A 184 -19.11 1.50 1.89
C ILE A 184 -19.51 2.93 1.49
N PRO A 185 -20.69 3.47 1.85
CA PRO A 185 -21.03 4.86 1.55
C PRO A 185 -20.01 5.85 2.12
N ARG A 186 -19.61 5.66 3.38
CA ARG A 186 -18.61 6.50 4.04
C ARG A 186 -17.21 6.32 3.42
N MET A 187 -16.84 5.10 3.01
CA MET A 187 -15.59 4.85 2.26
C MET A 187 -15.56 5.63 0.94
N LEU A 188 -16.65 5.66 0.19
CA LEU A 188 -16.75 6.42 -1.07
C LEU A 188 -16.58 7.92 -0.82
N GLU A 189 -17.19 8.46 0.24
CA GLU A 189 -17.01 9.87 0.64
C GLU A 189 -15.53 10.17 0.97
N THR A 190 -14.86 9.30 1.71
CA THR A 190 -13.42 9.48 2.02
C THR A 190 -12.55 9.36 0.77
N MET A 191 -12.88 8.45 -0.16
CA MET A 191 -12.16 8.33 -1.43
C MET A 191 -12.26 9.58 -2.31
N ARG A 192 -13.34 10.36 -2.21
CA ARG A 192 -13.46 11.66 -2.89
C ARG A 192 -12.46 12.69 -2.38
N GLN A 193 -11.88 12.47 -1.19
CA GLN A 193 -10.87 13.34 -0.58
C GLN A 193 -9.42 12.93 -0.92
N GLN A 194 -9.21 11.90 -1.76
CA GLN A 194 -7.86 11.48 -2.17
C GLN A 194 -7.13 12.62 -2.90
N ASN A 195 -5.85 12.78 -2.57
CA ASN A 195 -5.00 13.90 -2.97
C ASN A 195 -5.49 15.30 -2.51
N VAL A 196 -6.43 15.34 -1.54
CA VAL A 196 -6.88 16.56 -0.85
C VAL A 196 -6.52 16.47 0.64
N THR A 197 -6.90 15.37 1.32
CA THR A 197 -6.64 15.15 2.76
C THR A 197 -5.61 14.04 3.04
N TYR A 198 -5.32 13.21 2.06
CA TYR A 198 -4.30 12.16 2.09
C TYR A 198 -3.77 11.91 0.67
N SER A 199 -2.59 11.31 0.55
CA SER A 199 -1.96 11.05 -0.74
C SER A 199 -2.28 9.67 -1.29
N VAL A 200 -2.43 9.58 -2.61
CA VAL A 200 -2.46 8.33 -3.39
C VAL A 200 -1.87 8.58 -4.78
N VAL A 201 -1.46 7.52 -5.45
CA VAL A 201 -1.06 7.57 -6.86
C VAL A 201 -2.27 7.20 -7.71
N ASP A 202 -2.88 8.20 -8.39
CA ASP A 202 -4.14 8.02 -9.12
C ASP A 202 -4.19 8.73 -10.49
N GLY A 203 -3.07 9.32 -10.95
CA GLY A 203 -3.00 10.07 -12.21
C GLY A 203 -3.47 11.52 -12.10
N PHE A 204 -3.70 12.02 -10.87
CA PHE A 204 -3.97 13.42 -10.56
C PHE A 204 -2.88 13.98 -9.63
N PRO A 205 -2.73 15.31 -9.53
CA PRO A 205 -1.67 15.91 -8.73
C PRO A 205 -1.69 15.44 -7.29
N ILE A 206 -0.52 15.05 -6.78
CA ILE A 206 -0.33 14.59 -5.41
C ILE A 206 0.18 15.75 -4.58
N ASP A 207 -0.51 16.08 -3.49
CA ASP A 207 -0.07 17.12 -2.57
C ASP A 207 1.10 16.62 -1.71
N ARG A 208 2.24 17.29 -1.82
CA ARG A 208 3.46 16.94 -1.08
C ARG A 208 3.28 16.95 0.44
N ARG A 209 2.33 17.72 0.96
CA ARG A 209 2.04 17.79 2.40
C ARG A 209 1.54 16.45 2.98
N HIS A 210 1.00 15.58 2.13
CA HIS A 210 0.44 14.29 2.52
C HIS A 210 1.35 13.10 2.20
N ILE A 211 2.58 13.34 1.77
CA ILE A 211 3.58 12.29 1.59
C ILE A 211 4.56 12.30 2.76
N ARG A 212 5.14 11.15 3.06
CA ARG A 212 6.23 11.04 4.02
C ARG A 212 7.53 10.75 3.29
N ILE A 213 8.59 11.48 3.64
CA ILE A 213 9.94 11.27 3.12
C ILE A 213 10.83 10.98 4.31
N ILE A 214 11.57 9.86 4.25
CA ILE A 214 12.54 9.45 5.26
C ILE A 214 13.91 9.50 4.59
N THR A 215 14.80 10.34 5.11
CA THR A 215 16.18 10.48 4.61
C THR A 215 17.09 9.61 5.47
N LEU A 216 17.93 8.82 4.81
CA LEU A 216 18.88 7.91 5.44
C LEU A 216 20.28 8.51 5.41
N ASP A 217 21.01 8.41 6.51
CA ASP A 217 22.44 8.70 6.55
C ASP A 217 23.29 7.65 5.81
N PHE A 218 24.61 7.81 5.80
CA PHE A 218 25.51 6.95 5.03
C PHE A 218 25.98 5.67 5.76
N GLN A 219 25.32 5.29 6.86
CA GLN A 219 25.56 3.99 7.46
C GLN A 219 24.79 2.86 6.74
N PRO A 220 25.18 1.60 6.93
CA PRO A 220 24.42 0.46 6.43
C PRO A 220 23.06 0.38 7.13
N TRP A 221 22.01 0.21 6.34
CA TRP A 221 20.65 0.03 6.84
C TRP A 221 20.05 -1.28 6.36
N GLU A 222 19.32 -1.91 7.25
CA GLU A 222 18.37 -2.96 6.91
C GLU A 222 16.97 -2.36 6.89
N ILE A 223 16.29 -2.53 5.75
CA ILE A 223 15.03 -1.87 5.45
C ILE A 223 13.98 -2.93 5.10
N VAL A 224 12.78 -2.73 5.62
CA VAL A 224 11.58 -3.48 5.19
C VAL A 224 10.61 -2.50 4.56
N LEU A 225 10.10 -2.81 3.36
CA LEU A 225 8.94 -2.15 2.78
C LEU A 225 7.80 -3.15 2.69
N ALA A 226 6.58 -2.72 3.04
CA ALA A 226 5.40 -3.58 3.03
C ALA A 226 4.12 -2.82 2.67
N SER A 227 3.11 -3.55 2.16
CA SER A 227 1.73 -3.06 2.07
C SER A 227 1.01 -3.15 3.43
N ASP A 228 -0.18 -2.57 3.54
CA ASP A 228 -1.01 -2.56 4.75
C ASP A 228 -1.65 -3.92 5.07
N GLY A 229 -1.47 -4.92 4.20
CA GLY A 229 -1.93 -6.30 4.43
C GLY A 229 -1.25 -7.01 5.60
N TYR A 230 -0.18 -6.42 6.20
CA TYR A 230 0.41 -6.86 7.46
C TYR A 230 -0.07 -5.96 8.61
N PRO A 231 -0.97 -6.43 9.50
CA PRO A 231 -1.46 -5.63 10.64
C PRO A 231 -0.35 -5.28 11.63
N PHE A 232 0.70 -6.10 11.69
CA PHE A 232 1.87 -5.93 12.55
C PHE A 232 3.13 -6.23 11.76
N LEU A 233 3.74 -5.21 11.18
CA LEU A 233 4.98 -5.35 10.43
C LEU A 233 6.14 -5.66 11.38
N CYS A 234 6.88 -6.72 11.06
CA CYS A 234 8.05 -7.19 11.82
C CYS A 234 9.33 -7.13 10.97
N PRO A 235 10.52 -7.14 11.61
CA PRO A 235 11.79 -7.10 10.89
C PRO A 235 12.06 -8.30 9.97
N THR A 236 11.37 -9.44 10.16
CA THR A 236 11.48 -10.61 9.28
C THR A 236 10.13 -10.97 8.70
N LEU A 237 10.14 -11.57 7.50
CA LEU A 237 8.92 -12.05 6.83
C LEU A 237 8.21 -13.10 7.69
N ASP A 238 8.96 -14.06 8.23
CA ASP A 238 8.41 -15.12 9.08
C ASP A 238 7.69 -14.55 10.31
N ALA A 239 8.29 -13.57 11.02
CA ALA A 239 7.66 -12.93 12.17
C ALA A 239 6.38 -12.15 11.78
N SER A 240 6.37 -11.49 10.62
CA SER A 240 5.18 -10.80 10.12
C SER A 240 4.06 -11.77 9.77
N GLU A 241 4.37 -12.90 9.12
CA GLU A 241 3.40 -13.96 8.82
C GLU A 241 2.87 -14.64 10.09
N GLN A 242 3.72 -14.89 11.09
CA GLN A 242 3.30 -15.44 12.38
C GLN A 242 2.34 -14.47 13.11
N ARG A 243 2.62 -13.17 13.11
CA ARG A 243 1.73 -12.16 13.72
C ARG A 243 0.39 -12.08 12.99
N LEU A 244 0.39 -12.16 11.66
CA LEU A 244 -0.82 -12.22 10.85
C LEU A 244 -1.66 -13.46 11.18
N GLN A 245 -1.02 -14.63 11.29
CA GLN A 245 -1.69 -15.87 11.66
C GLN A 245 -2.27 -15.82 13.09
N GLN A 246 -1.53 -15.27 14.05
CA GLN A 246 -2.02 -15.04 15.41
C GLN A 246 -3.25 -14.11 15.44
N GLN A 247 -3.25 -13.05 14.62
CA GLN A 247 -4.42 -12.16 14.47
C GLN A 247 -5.63 -12.93 13.94
N ARG A 248 -5.42 -13.73 12.90
CA ARG A 248 -6.47 -14.58 12.31
C ARG A 248 -7.08 -15.57 13.32
N GLU A 249 -6.26 -16.16 14.18
CA GLU A 249 -6.71 -17.13 15.19
C GLU A 249 -7.43 -16.47 16.36
N ARG A 250 -6.94 -15.30 16.82
CA ARG A 250 -7.50 -14.62 18.00
C ARG A 250 -8.72 -13.79 17.66
N ASP A 251 -8.70 -13.10 16.53
CA ASP A 251 -9.76 -12.19 16.10
C ASP A 251 -9.95 -12.24 14.58
N PRO A 252 -10.55 -13.32 14.06
CA PRO A 252 -10.74 -13.50 12.62
C PRO A 252 -11.66 -12.46 11.98
N LEU A 253 -12.46 -11.74 12.78
CA LEU A 253 -13.31 -10.65 12.30
C LEU A 253 -12.58 -9.31 12.21
N ASN A 254 -11.37 -9.16 12.77
CA ASN A 254 -10.64 -7.89 12.88
C ASN A 254 -11.49 -6.79 13.55
N ILE A 255 -12.06 -7.09 14.71
CA ILE A 255 -12.92 -6.20 15.48
C ILE A 255 -12.43 -6.00 16.94
N GLY A 256 -11.32 -6.62 17.30
CA GLY A 256 -10.74 -6.56 18.65
C GLY A 256 -10.08 -5.21 18.97
N PRO A 257 -9.60 -5.06 20.20
CA PRO A 257 -8.95 -3.82 20.63
C PRO A 257 -7.55 -3.63 20.05
N ASP A 258 -6.85 -4.72 19.75
CA ASP A 258 -5.44 -4.66 19.30
C ASP A 258 -5.33 -4.27 17.83
N PHE A 259 -6.29 -4.68 17.00
CA PHE A 259 -6.35 -4.38 15.58
C PHE A 259 -7.79 -4.39 15.06
N GLN A 260 -8.13 -3.37 14.30
CA GLN A 260 -9.40 -3.31 13.58
C GLN A 260 -9.14 -3.04 12.10
N ALA A 261 -9.93 -3.69 11.24
CA ALA A 261 -9.84 -3.48 9.81
C ALA A 261 -11.22 -3.31 9.15
N THR A 262 -11.22 -2.74 7.97
CA THR A 262 -12.44 -2.60 7.15
C THR A 262 -12.90 -3.91 6.53
N LYS A 263 -12.23 -5.04 6.84
CA LYS A 263 -12.49 -6.39 6.30
C LYS A 263 -12.25 -7.45 7.36
N ALA A 264 -13.04 -8.54 7.34
CA ALA A 264 -12.75 -9.78 8.06
C ALA A 264 -11.84 -10.70 7.23
N PHE A 265 -11.25 -11.70 7.88
CA PHE A 265 -10.70 -12.86 7.18
C PHE A 265 -11.84 -13.68 6.56
N HIS A 266 -11.65 -14.14 5.34
CA HIS A 266 -12.55 -15.11 4.72
C HIS A 266 -11.97 -16.53 4.92
N PRO A 267 -12.78 -17.58 5.23
CA PRO A 267 -12.27 -18.91 5.49
C PRO A 267 -11.43 -19.51 4.36
N ASP A 268 -11.82 -19.26 3.11
CA ASP A 268 -11.15 -19.79 1.91
C ASP A 268 -10.00 -18.89 1.41
N PHE A 269 -9.64 -17.83 2.12
CA PHE A 269 -8.62 -16.89 1.68
C PHE A 269 -7.34 -17.00 2.52
N ASN A 270 -6.22 -16.60 1.93
CA ASN A 270 -4.93 -16.56 2.60
C ASN A 270 -4.85 -15.48 3.67
N SER A 271 -5.60 -14.37 3.48
CA SER A 271 -5.61 -13.22 4.39
C SER A 271 -6.88 -12.38 4.19
N PHE A 272 -7.05 -11.35 5.03
CA PHE A 272 -8.09 -10.33 4.87
C PHE A 272 -7.76 -9.34 3.74
N ASP A 273 -6.48 -9.13 3.41
CA ASP A 273 -6.04 -8.32 2.27
C ASP A 273 -4.87 -8.95 1.51
N ASP A 274 -4.59 -8.45 0.29
CA ASP A 274 -3.36 -8.71 -0.43
C ASP A 274 -2.19 -8.20 0.42
N ARG A 275 -1.02 -8.82 0.34
CA ARG A 275 0.13 -8.40 1.11
C ARG A 275 1.44 -8.57 0.36
N SER A 276 2.28 -7.57 0.49
CA SER A 276 3.62 -7.54 -0.07
C SER A 276 4.64 -7.13 0.99
N TYR A 277 5.78 -7.79 0.96
CA TYR A 277 6.88 -7.60 1.90
C TYR A 277 8.20 -7.73 1.16
N ILE A 278 9.13 -6.82 1.37
CA ILE A 278 10.51 -6.94 0.90
C ILE A 278 11.48 -6.39 1.95
N ARG A 279 12.47 -7.20 2.31
CA ARG A 279 13.57 -6.84 3.21
C ARG A 279 14.87 -6.83 2.45
N PHE A 280 15.65 -5.78 2.63
CA PHE A 280 16.92 -5.60 1.93
C PHE A 280 17.91 -4.79 2.76
N ARG A 281 19.17 -4.87 2.39
CA ARG A 281 20.28 -4.11 2.98
C ARG A 281 20.86 -3.12 1.97
N VAL A 282 21.25 -1.92 2.48
CA VAL A 282 21.84 -0.84 1.66
C VAL A 282 23.07 -0.27 2.33
#